data_f2c81133f240576f84fbecefe44a8801
#
_entry.id   f2c81133f240576f84fbecefe44a8801
#
_cell.length_a   1.000
_cell.length_b   1.000
_cell.length_c   1.000
_cell.angle_alpha   90.00
_cell.angle_beta   90.00
_cell.angle_gamma   90.00
#
_symmetry.space_group_name_H-M   'P 1'
#
loop_
_entity.id
_entity.type
_entity.pdbx_description
1 polymer ?
#
loop_
_entity_poly.entity_id
_entity_poly.type
_entity_poly.pdbx_seq_one_letter_code
_entity_poly.pdbx_strand_id
1 'polypeptide(L)'
;MSATEPVERNMRALYEAYLDACNAHDFDRMSTFYTSDIHVNDAPMEPTAVSAQFAPIVAAFPDWHWDVRHIAIDGDLISLHFTVGGTHRGEFAGIAATGRRVSVMEFTLYRVRDGKFDAVWDLVDWDAVRRQITEVS
;
A
#
# COMPACT_ATOMS: atom_id res chain seq x y z
N MET A 1 17.84 15.54 -23.60
CA MET A 1 17.20 14.89 -22.45
C MET A 1 16.32 15.86 -21.69
N SER A 2 15.13 15.44 -21.35
CA SER A 2 14.22 16.22 -20.51
C SER A 2 14.77 16.35 -19.08
N ALA A 3 14.64 17.53 -18.47
CA ALA A 3 15.02 17.74 -17.07
C ALA A 3 14.17 16.92 -16.08
N THR A 4 12.99 16.42 -16.52
CA THR A 4 12.10 15.60 -15.69
C THR A 4 12.51 14.14 -15.62
N GLU A 5 13.28 13.61 -16.57
CA GLU A 5 13.68 12.20 -16.60
C GLU A 5 14.44 11.74 -15.36
N PRO A 6 15.45 12.48 -14.83
CA PRO A 6 16.13 12.09 -13.61
C PRO A 6 15.18 12.10 -12.40
N VAL A 7 14.24 13.05 -12.33
CA VAL A 7 13.25 13.13 -11.26
C VAL A 7 12.34 11.89 -11.31
N GLU A 8 11.84 11.54 -12.48
CA GLU A 8 11.00 10.36 -12.64
C GLU A 8 11.71 9.07 -12.25
N ARG A 9 12.99 8.92 -12.67
CA ARG A 9 13.78 7.74 -12.28
C ARG A 9 13.97 7.67 -10.77
N ASN A 10 14.24 8.79 -10.12
CA ASN A 10 14.40 8.84 -8.67
C ASN A 10 13.11 8.53 -7.94
N MET A 11 11.99 9.04 -8.43
CA MET A 11 10.66 8.76 -7.89
C MET A 11 10.30 7.29 -8.03
N ARG A 12 10.59 6.70 -9.19
CA ARG A 12 10.35 5.29 -9.45
C ARG A 12 11.20 4.41 -8.54
N ALA A 13 12.50 4.73 -8.40
CA ALA A 13 13.40 3.99 -7.53
C ALA A 13 12.99 4.08 -6.06
N LEU A 14 12.54 5.26 -5.61
CA LEU A 14 12.01 5.46 -4.27
C LEU A 14 10.80 4.53 -4.03
N TYR A 15 9.86 4.51 -4.99
CA TYR A 15 8.68 3.69 -4.84
C TYR A 15 9.01 2.20 -4.85
N GLU A 16 9.92 1.76 -5.72
CA GLU A 16 10.34 0.36 -5.77
C GLU A 16 10.96 -0.10 -4.45
N ALA A 17 11.80 0.73 -3.82
CA ALA A 17 12.37 0.43 -2.51
C ALA A 17 11.30 0.33 -1.43
N TYR A 18 10.31 1.22 -1.45
CA TYR A 18 9.19 1.20 -0.52
C TYR A 18 8.32 -0.05 -0.74
N LEU A 19 8.03 -0.38 -2.00
CA LEU A 19 7.24 -1.56 -2.34
C LEU A 19 7.90 -2.84 -1.82
N ASP A 20 9.23 -2.93 -1.92
CA ASP A 20 9.97 -4.07 -1.38
C ASP A 20 9.74 -4.20 0.13
N ALA A 21 9.78 -3.10 0.87
CA ALA A 21 9.49 -3.11 2.30
C ALA A 21 8.04 -3.52 2.59
N CYS A 22 7.08 -3.04 1.80
CA CYS A 22 5.67 -3.42 1.93
C CYS A 22 5.49 -4.92 1.73
N ASN A 23 6.03 -5.47 0.65
CA ASN A 23 5.89 -6.89 0.33
C ASN A 23 6.69 -7.80 1.25
N ALA A 24 7.72 -7.29 1.92
CA ALA A 24 8.42 -8.00 2.99
C ALA A 24 7.67 -7.92 4.32
N HIS A 25 6.59 -7.15 4.40
CA HIS A 25 5.86 -6.85 5.63
C HIS A 25 6.78 -6.29 6.73
N ASP A 26 7.79 -5.52 6.31
CA ASP A 26 8.77 -4.89 7.19
C ASP A 26 8.27 -3.51 7.61
N PHE A 27 7.43 -3.49 8.63
CA PHE A 27 6.75 -2.27 9.07
C PHE A 27 7.73 -1.21 9.56
N ASP A 28 8.81 -1.61 10.22
CA ASP A 28 9.84 -0.67 10.68
C ASP A 28 10.50 0.02 9.49
N ARG A 29 10.87 -0.75 8.48
CA ARG A 29 11.46 -0.19 7.27
C ARG A 29 10.48 0.69 6.51
N MET A 30 9.22 0.28 6.40
CA MET A 30 8.17 1.09 5.77
C MET A 30 8.08 2.46 6.43
N SER A 31 8.13 2.53 7.75
CA SER A 31 7.99 3.78 8.50
C SER A 31 9.11 4.78 8.20
N THR A 32 10.27 4.32 7.73
CA THR A 32 11.40 5.21 7.38
C THR A 32 11.16 6.00 6.10
N PHE A 33 10.16 5.63 5.29
CA PHE A 33 9.84 6.30 4.04
C PHE A 33 8.89 7.48 4.20
N TYR A 34 8.35 7.70 5.41
CA TYR A 34 7.36 8.74 5.68
C TYR A 34 7.99 9.96 6.35
N THR A 35 7.50 11.17 6.00
CA THR A 35 7.88 12.37 6.76
C THR A 35 7.23 12.33 8.15
N SER A 36 7.81 13.06 9.09
CA SER A 36 7.27 13.11 10.46
C SER A 36 5.86 13.70 10.52
N ASP A 37 5.49 14.51 9.52
CA ASP A 37 4.19 15.17 9.42
C ASP A 37 3.29 14.58 8.32
N ILE A 38 3.50 13.31 7.98
CA ILE A 38 2.71 12.66 6.93
C ILE A 38 1.21 12.75 7.19
N HIS A 39 0.44 12.98 6.13
CA HIS A 39 -1.02 12.91 6.15
C HIS A 39 -1.48 11.69 5.35
N VAL A 40 -2.40 10.94 5.94
CA VAL A 40 -3.02 9.77 5.31
C VAL A 40 -4.50 10.05 5.16
N ASN A 41 -4.96 10.09 3.90
CA ASN A 41 -6.35 10.44 3.59
C ASN A 41 -6.78 11.74 4.29
N ASP A 42 -5.91 12.76 4.20
CA ASP A 42 -6.09 14.12 4.73
C ASP A 42 -5.99 14.25 6.27
N ALA A 43 -5.59 13.19 6.97
CA ALA A 43 -5.42 13.22 8.42
C ALA A 43 -3.96 13.04 8.83
N PRO A 44 -3.43 13.83 9.78
CA PRO A 44 -2.06 13.62 10.23
C PRO A 44 -1.91 12.28 10.95
N MET A 45 -0.76 11.64 10.77
CA MET A 45 -0.49 10.34 11.38
C MET A 45 1.00 10.20 11.68
N GLU A 46 1.34 9.56 12.80
CA GLU A 46 2.73 9.23 13.08
C GLU A 46 3.25 8.18 12.09
N PRO A 47 4.50 8.27 11.62
CA PRO A 47 5.06 7.31 10.66
C PRO A 47 4.90 5.84 11.08
N THR A 48 5.14 5.53 12.36
CA THR A 48 4.96 4.16 12.86
C THR A 48 3.50 3.73 12.87
N ALA A 49 2.57 4.66 13.05
CA ALA A 49 1.14 4.36 12.97
C ALA A 49 0.70 4.08 11.54
N VAL A 50 1.31 4.74 10.55
CA VAL A 50 1.00 4.50 9.14
C VAL A 50 1.29 3.05 8.77
N SER A 51 2.50 2.56 9.06
CA SER A 51 2.85 1.17 8.76
C SER A 51 2.09 0.18 9.64
N ALA A 52 1.77 0.54 10.89
CA ALA A 52 1.01 -0.32 11.80
C ALA A 52 -0.42 -0.60 11.32
N GLN A 53 -0.98 0.24 10.43
CA GLN A 53 -2.30 0.00 9.84
C GLN A 53 -2.37 -1.32 9.08
N PHE A 54 -1.24 -1.81 8.57
CA PHE A 54 -1.18 -3.04 7.79
C PHE A 54 -1.10 -4.30 8.66
N ALA A 55 -0.83 -4.18 9.96
CA ALA A 55 -0.70 -5.34 10.84
C ALA A 55 -1.97 -6.21 10.88
N PRO A 56 -3.19 -5.67 11.00
CA PRO A 56 -4.39 -6.50 10.95
C PRO A 56 -4.61 -7.20 9.61
N ILE A 57 -4.21 -6.53 8.51
CA ILE A 57 -4.33 -7.09 7.17
C ILE A 57 -3.39 -8.29 7.02
N VAL A 58 -2.14 -8.13 7.43
CA VAL A 58 -1.13 -9.19 7.35
C VAL A 58 -1.46 -10.33 8.33
N ALA A 59 -2.06 -10.03 9.49
CA ALA A 59 -2.53 -11.07 10.40
C ALA A 59 -3.64 -11.91 9.78
N ALA A 60 -4.56 -11.27 9.04
CA ALA A 60 -5.66 -11.97 8.36
C ALA A 60 -5.21 -12.66 7.06
N PHE A 61 -4.26 -12.05 6.36
CA PHE A 61 -3.72 -12.52 5.07
C PHE A 61 -2.20 -12.50 5.15
N PRO A 62 -1.54 -13.53 5.72
CA PRO A 62 -0.08 -13.49 5.93
C PRO A 62 0.74 -13.39 4.66
N ASP A 63 0.18 -13.77 3.51
CA ASP A 63 0.78 -13.66 2.19
C ASP A 63 0.29 -12.43 1.42
N TRP A 64 -0.25 -11.40 2.11
CA TRP A 64 -0.72 -10.19 1.45
C TRP A 64 0.39 -9.59 0.60
N HIS A 65 0.06 -9.25 -0.66
CA HIS A 65 1.02 -8.79 -1.65
C HIS A 65 0.44 -7.64 -2.46
N TRP A 66 1.27 -6.65 -2.72
CA TRP A 66 0.97 -5.52 -3.61
C TRP A 66 1.64 -5.76 -4.95
N ASP A 67 0.84 -5.86 -5.99
CA ASP A 67 1.30 -6.13 -7.35
C ASP A 67 1.00 -4.90 -8.21
N VAL A 68 2.04 -4.16 -8.58
CA VAL A 68 1.88 -2.92 -9.37
C VAL A 68 1.45 -3.28 -10.77
N ARG A 69 0.31 -2.76 -11.18
CA ARG A 69 -0.21 -2.89 -12.55
C ARG A 69 0.14 -1.68 -13.39
N HIS A 70 0.01 -0.50 -12.82
CA HIS A 70 0.31 0.76 -13.49
C HIS A 70 0.93 1.74 -12.49
N ILE A 71 1.93 2.48 -12.96
CA ILE A 71 2.54 3.58 -12.22
C ILE A 71 2.62 4.79 -13.14
N ALA A 72 2.22 5.95 -12.63
CA ALA A 72 2.36 7.22 -13.32
C ALA A 72 2.98 8.24 -12.38
N ILE A 73 3.92 9.01 -12.88
CA ILE A 73 4.66 10.00 -12.10
C ILE A 73 4.45 11.36 -12.74
N ASP A 74 4.05 12.33 -11.94
CA ASP A 74 3.87 13.72 -12.37
C ASP A 74 4.41 14.65 -11.29
N GLY A 75 5.60 15.20 -11.53
CA GLY A 75 6.27 16.07 -10.56
C GLY A 75 6.55 15.33 -9.25
N ASP A 76 5.96 15.82 -8.17
CA ASP A 76 6.10 15.22 -6.84
C ASP A 76 5.04 14.15 -6.51
N LEU A 77 4.21 13.77 -7.49
CA LEU A 77 3.13 12.80 -7.31
C LEU A 77 3.48 11.47 -7.95
N ILE A 78 3.17 10.38 -7.24
CA ILE A 78 3.24 9.01 -7.77
C ILE A 78 1.87 8.40 -7.66
N SER A 79 1.29 8.03 -8.80
CA SER A 79 -0.02 7.41 -8.88
C SER A 79 0.14 5.92 -9.20
N LEU A 80 -0.57 5.07 -8.47
CA LEU A 80 -0.43 3.63 -8.57
C LEU A 80 -1.77 2.94 -8.69
N HIS A 81 -1.79 1.94 -9.54
CA HIS A 81 -2.87 0.97 -9.64
C HIS A 81 -2.28 -0.41 -9.34
N PHE A 82 -2.87 -1.10 -8.36
CA PHE A 82 -2.43 -2.42 -7.92
C PHE A 82 -3.51 -3.47 -8.08
N THR A 83 -3.07 -4.71 -8.22
CA THR A 83 -3.80 -5.86 -7.72
C THR A 83 -3.21 -6.20 -6.36
N VAL A 84 -4.06 -6.33 -5.35
CA VAL A 84 -3.64 -6.71 -4.00
C VAL A 84 -4.44 -7.93 -3.54
N GLY A 85 -3.87 -8.73 -2.67
CA GLY A 85 -4.56 -9.90 -2.18
C GLY A 85 -3.71 -10.83 -1.37
N GLY A 86 -4.28 -11.95 -1.02
CA GLY A 86 -3.66 -12.99 -0.23
C GLY A 86 -4.64 -14.09 0.10
N THR A 87 -4.26 -14.97 1.03
CA THR A 87 -5.06 -16.09 1.49
C THR A 87 -5.60 -15.80 2.89
N HIS A 88 -6.91 -15.95 3.06
CA HIS A 88 -7.63 -15.67 4.32
C HIS A 88 -7.32 -16.75 5.36
N ARG A 89 -6.35 -16.49 6.23
CA ARG A 89 -5.88 -17.44 7.24
C ARG A 89 -6.08 -16.98 8.68
N GLY A 90 -6.55 -15.75 8.87
CA GLY A 90 -6.89 -15.20 10.18
C GLY A 90 -8.19 -14.42 10.10
N GLU A 91 -8.76 -14.07 11.24
CA GLU A 91 -10.00 -13.30 11.28
C GLU A 91 -9.87 -11.97 10.54
N PHE A 92 -10.86 -11.64 9.72
CA PHE A 92 -10.97 -10.35 9.04
C PHE A 92 -12.40 -9.85 9.11
N ALA A 93 -12.60 -8.65 9.63
CA ALA A 93 -13.92 -8.00 9.74
C ALA A 93 -14.97 -8.89 10.43
N GLY A 94 -14.55 -9.63 11.45
CA GLY A 94 -15.43 -10.54 12.18
C GLY A 94 -15.63 -11.90 11.53
N ILE A 95 -14.96 -12.17 10.40
CA ILE A 95 -15.10 -13.40 9.64
C ILE A 95 -13.91 -14.30 9.93
N ALA A 96 -14.15 -15.49 10.48
CA ALA A 96 -13.10 -16.47 10.76
C ALA A 96 -12.45 -16.97 9.48
N ALA A 97 -11.18 -17.40 9.58
CA ALA A 97 -10.38 -17.85 8.45
C ALA A 97 -11.13 -18.87 7.57
N THR A 98 -11.17 -18.58 6.26
CA THR A 98 -11.86 -19.45 5.29
C THR A 98 -10.90 -20.23 4.39
N GLY A 99 -9.60 -19.83 4.37
CA GLY A 99 -8.62 -20.38 3.44
C GLY A 99 -8.79 -19.91 2.01
N ARG A 100 -9.72 -19.00 1.74
CA ARG A 100 -9.97 -18.48 0.39
C ARG A 100 -8.93 -17.46 -0.02
N ARG A 101 -8.59 -17.45 -1.30
CA ARG A 101 -7.74 -16.40 -1.88
C ARG A 101 -8.60 -15.21 -2.26
N VAL A 102 -8.06 -14.02 -2.02
CA VAL A 102 -8.66 -12.76 -2.47
C VAL A 102 -7.73 -12.04 -3.43
N SER A 103 -8.31 -11.36 -4.40
CA SER A 103 -7.59 -10.53 -5.36
C SER A 103 -8.50 -9.36 -5.72
N VAL A 104 -8.07 -8.14 -5.37
CA VAL A 104 -8.88 -6.94 -5.54
C VAL A 104 -8.01 -5.79 -6.05
N MET A 105 -8.63 -4.69 -6.44
CA MET A 105 -7.94 -3.50 -6.90
C MET A 105 -7.66 -2.53 -5.76
N GLU A 106 -6.54 -1.83 -5.88
CA GLU A 106 -6.21 -0.67 -5.06
C GLU A 106 -5.72 0.46 -5.94
N PHE A 107 -6.15 1.69 -5.65
CA PHE A 107 -5.58 2.91 -6.21
C PHE A 107 -4.98 3.73 -5.09
N THR A 108 -3.76 4.20 -5.29
CA THR A 108 -3.05 4.99 -4.27
C THR A 108 -2.28 6.11 -4.93
N LEU A 109 -2.35 7.29 -4.33
CA LEU A 109 -1.61 8.47 -4.75
C LEU A 109 -0.69 8.89 -3.61
N TYR A 110 0.60 9.04 -3.91
CA TYR A 110 1.61 9.53 -2.96
C TYR A 110 2.10 10.89 -3.39
N ARG A 111 2.35 11.77 -2.41
CA ARG A 111 3.14 12.99 -2.64
C ARG A 111 4.48 12.84 -1.94
N VAL A 112 5.55 13.26 -2.62
CA VAL A 112 6.93 13.15 -2.14
C VAL A 112 7.46 14.52 -1.81
N ARG A 113 8.13 14.63 -0.66
CA ARG A 113 8.86 15.82 -0.22
C ARG A 113 10.19 15.38 0.39
N ASP A 114 11.29 15.92 -0.13
CA ASP A 114 12.63 15.63 0.38
C ASP A 114 12.94 14.13 0.42
N GLY A 115 12.52 13.40 -0.62
CA GLY A 115 12.79 11.97 -0.75
C GLY A 115 11.95 11.07 0.13
N LYS A 116 10.88 11.59 0.74
CA LYS A 116 9.95 10.81 1.58
C LYS A 116 8.51 11.14 1.21
N PHE A 117 7.59 10.24 1.57
CA PHE A 117 6.16 10.46 1.37
C PHE A 117 5.62 11.36 2.48
N ASP A 118 5.05 12.51 2.10
CA ASP A 118 4.41 13.43 3.06
C ASP A 118 2.89 13.39 2.98
N ALA A 119 2.35 12.73 1.99
CA ALA A 119 0.90 12.51 1.90
C ALA A 119 0.62 11.24 1.10
N VAL A 120 -0.41 10.52 1.50
CA VAL A 120 -0.91 9.35 0.79
C VAL A 120 -2.43 9.35 0.82
N TRP A 121 -3.03 9.05 -0.32
CA TRP A 121 -4.46 8.81 -0.48
C TRP A 121 -4.61 7.42 -1.08
N ASP A 122 -5.27 6.52 -0.35
CA ASP A 122 -5.42 5.14 -0.80
C ASP A 122 -6.87 4.69 -0.78
N LEU A 123 -7.19 3.83 -1.72
CA LEU A 123 -8.52 3.27 -1.85
C LEU A 123 -8.41 1.81 -2.27
N VAL A 124 -8.74 0.92 -1.34
CA VAL A 124 -8.77 -0.53 -1.55
C VAL A 124 -10.23 -0.98 -1.60
N ASP A 125 -10.55 -1.89 -2.52
CA ASP A 125 -11.89 -2.45 -2.61
C ASP A 125 -12.14 -3.49 -1.51
N TRP A 126 -12.32 -3.02 -0.28
CA TRP A 126 -12.55 -3.88 0.89
C TRP A 126 -13.88 -4.63 0.81
N ASP A 127 -14.89 -4.07 0.12
CA ASP A 127 -16.15 -4.78 -0.10
C ASP A 127 -15.94 -6.03 -0.94
N ALA A 128 -15.09 -5.95 -1.98
CA ALA A 128 -14.74 -7.11 -2.78
C ALA A 128 -13.99 -8.16 -1.93
N VAL A 129 -13.09 -7.73 -1.04
CA VAL A 129 -12.41 -8.65 -0.11
C VAL A 129 -13.45 -9.42 0.71
N ARG A 130 -14.38 -8.70 1.36
CA ARG A 130 -15.43 -9.32 2.16
C ARG A 130 -16.27 -10.30 1.34
N ARG A 131 -16.67 -9.91 0.13
CA ARG A 131 -17.45 -10.79 -0.76
C ARG A 131 -16.68 -12.06 -1.08
N GLN A 132 -15.40 -11.94 -1.43
CA GLN A 132 -14.59 -13.07 -1.85
C GLN A 132 -14.35 -14.09 -0.72
N ILE A 133 -14.30 -13.66 0.52
CA ILE A 133 -14.12 -14.57 1.65
C ILE A 133 -15.46 -15.12 2.18
N THR A 134 -16.59 -14.55 1.78
CA THR A 134 -17.92 -14.99 2.26
C THR A 134 -18.73 -15.71 1.20
N GLU A 135 -18.40 -15.55 -0.09
CA GLU A 135 -19.16 -16.19 -1.16
C GLU A 135 -19.02 -17.71 -1.11
N VAL A 136 -20.15 -18.39 -1.25
CA VAL A 136 -20.19 -19.85 -1.40
C VAL A 136 -20.14 -20.15 -2.89
N SER A 137 -19.07 -20.79 -3.31
CA SER A 137 -18.91 -21.17 -4.72
C SER A 137 -19.79 -22.37 -5.07
#